data_340ea0f0339bc3e25016213f20aff9d5
#
_entry.id   340ea0f0339bc3e25016213f20aff9d5
#
_cell.length_a   1.000
_cell.length_b   1.000
_cell.length_c   1.000
_cell.angle_alpha   90.00
_cell.angle_beta   90.00
_cell.angle_gamma   90.00
#
_symmetry.space_group_name_H-M   'P 1'
#
loop_
_entity.id
_entity.type
_entity.pdbx_description
1 polymer ?
#
loop_
_entity_poly.entity_id
_entity_poly.type
_entity_poly.pdbx_seq_one_letter_code
_entity_poly.pdbx_strand_id
1 'polypeptide(L)'
;MQENRLKLYEYYSKHPCVDCGETDPVVLDFDHKDNTNKINDVSTLISKGYSWNIIENEIKKCDIRCANCHRRRTAEQFNWYHILKK
;
A
#
# COMPACT_ATOMS: atom_id res chain seq x y z
N MET A 1 -18.77 -5.12 -3.17
CA MET A 1 -17.97 -4.36 -2.20
C MET A 1 -17.21 -5.26 -1.25
N GLN A 2 -17.90 -6.13 -0.49
CA GLN A 2 -17.22 -7.08 0.40
C GLN A 2 -16.33 -8.06 -0.37
N GLU A 3 -16.76 -8.45 -1.56
CA GLU A 3 -16.01 -9.37 -2.40
C GLU A 3 -14.63 -8.81 -2.77
N ASN A 4 -14.54 -7.52 -3.10
CA ASN A 4 -13.26 -6.88 -3.39
C ASN A 4 -12.38 -6.78 -2.15
N ARG A 5 -12.99 -6.56 -0.99
CA ARG A 5 -12.24 -6.56 0.28
C ARG A 5 -11.67 -7.92 0.61
N LEU A 6 -12.43 -9.00 0.34
CA LEU A 6 -11.94 -10.36 0.54
C LEU A 6 -10.76 -10.67 -0.39
N LYS A 7 -10.85 -10.23 -1.65
CA LYS A 7 -9.74 -10.38 -2.60
C LYS A 7 -8.49 -9.63 -2.13
N LEU A 8 -8.70 -8.47 -1.53
CA LEU A 8 -7.62 -7.68 -0.98
C LEU A 8 -6.91 -8.41 0.16
N TYR A 9 -7.68 -8.99 1.10
CA TYR A 9 -7.10 -9.77 2.19
C TYR A 9 -6.38 -11.01 1.69
N GLU A 10 -6.90 -11.66 0.65
CA GLU A 10 -6.20 -12.77 0.01
C GLU A 10 -4.86 -12.33 -0.57
N TYR A 11 -4.84 -11.17 -1.19
CA TYR A 11 -3.61 -10.59 -1.72
C TYR A 11 -2.59 -10.36 -0.61
N TYR A 12 -3.02 -9.72 0.49
CA TYR A 12 -2.15 -9.48 1.64
C TYR A 12 -1.59 -10.78 2.21
N SER A 13 -2.39 -11.85 2.24
CA SER A 13 -1.94 -13.13 2.82
C SER A 13 -0.76 -13.72 2.06
N LYS A 14 -0.61 -13.37 0.79
CA LYS A 14 0.46 -13.86 -0.08
C LYS A 14 1.60 -12.85 -0.26
N HIS A 15 1.44 -11.63 0.24
CA HIS A 15 2.39 -10.54 0.01
C HIS A 15 2.65 -9.79 1.31
N PRO A 16 3.54 -10.31 2.17
CA PRO A 16 3.88 -9.61 3.40
C PRO A 16 4.67 -8.33 3.10
N CYS A 17 4.87 -7.51 4.13
CA CYS A 17 5.67 -6.29 4.00
C CYS A 17 7.03 -6.61 3.35
N VAL A 18 7.37 -5.90 2.28
CA VAL A 18 8.61 -6.16 1.54
C VAL A 18 9.86 -5.82 2.35
N ASP A 19 9.73 -4.98 3.38
CA ASP A 19 10.88 -4.54 4.18
C ASP A 19 11.08 -5.36 5.44
N CYS A 20 10.02 -5.69 6.18
CA CYS A 20 10.14 -6.36 7.47
C CYS A 20 9.43 -7.70 7.57
N GLY A 21 8.65 -8.08 6.57
CA GLY A 21 7.96 -9.37 6.56
C GLY A 21 6.68 -9.42 7.39
N GLU A 22 6.16 -8.28 7.83
CA GLU A 22 4.90 -8.22 8.57
C GLU A 22 3.77 -8.86 7.76
N THR A 23 2.99 -9.72 8.39
CA THR A 23 1.92 -10.48 7.71
C THR A 23 0.51 -10.08 8.12
N ASP A 24 0.36 -9.26 9.16
CA ASP A 24 -0.96 -8.84 9.63
C ASP A 24 -1.60 -7.89 8.63
N PRO A 25 -2.69 -8.29 7.96
CA PRO A 25 -3.31 -7.47 6.93
C PRO A 25 -3.84 -6.14 7.46
N VAL A 26 -4.12 -6.04 8.75
CA VAL A 26 -4.64 -4.81 9.35
C VAL A 26 -3.61 -3.67 9.26
N VAL A 27 -2.32 -4.00 9.28
CA VAL A 27 -1.26 -3.00 9.25
C VAL A 27 -0.54 -2.91 7.90
N LEU A 28 -1.03 -3.63 6.88
CA LEU A 28 -0.42 -3.59 5.55
C LEU A 28 -1.08 -2.54 4.67
N ASP A 29 -0.24 -1.81 3.93
CA ASP A 29 -0.66 -0.75 3.03
C ASP A 29 -0.12 -1.00 1.63
N PHE A 30 -0.79 -0.41 0.64
CA PHE A 30 -0.27 -0.34 -0.73
C PHE A 30 0.53 0.94 -0.88
N ASP A 31 1.82 0.79 -1.10
CA ASP A 31 2.75 1.91 -1.26
C ASP A 31 3.14 2.01 -2.74
N HIS A 32 2.65 3.04 -3.42
CA HIS A 32 2.94 3.23 -4.84
C HIS A 32 4.43 3.42 -5.07
N LYS A 33 4.98 2.66 -6.01
CA LYS A 33 6.40 2.76 -6.37
C LYS A 33 6.72 4.09 -7.01
N ASP A 34 5.76 4.62 -7.76
CA ASP A 34 5.92 5.87 -8.50
C ASP A 34 4.58 6.59 -8.52
N ASN A 35 4.54 7.78 -7.91
CA ASN A 35 3.32 8.56 -7.81
C ASN A 35 2.87 9.17 -9.14
N THR A 36 3.75 9.21 -10.15
CA THR A 36 3.39 9.81 -11.45
C THR A 36 2.34 8.99 -12.20
N ASN A 37 2.28 7.69 -11.97
CA ASN A 37 1.32 6.79 -12.61
C ASN A 37 0.13 6.45 -11.72
N LYS A 38 0.05 7.04 -10.55
CA LYS A 38 -1.00 6.77 -9.59
C LYS A 38 -2.33 7.37 -10.09
N ILE A 39 -3.35 6.51 -10.22
CA ILE A 39 -4.71 6.97 -10.50
C ILE A 39 -5.38 7.38 -9.19
N ASN A 40 -5.28 6.53 -8.18
CA ASN A 40 -5.85 6.79 -6.87
C ASN A 40 -5.32 5.77 -5.88
N ASP A 41 -5.57 5.99 -4.59
CA ASP A 41 -5.25 4.99 -3.57
C ASP A 41 -6.13 3.76 -3.76
N VAL A 42 -5.56 2.58 -3.52
CA VAL A 42 -6.29 1.31 -3.68
C VAL A 42 -7.54 1.29 -2.79
N SER A 43 -7.41 1.75 -1.55
CA SER A 43 -8.56 1.80 -0.63
C SER A 43 -9.68 2.71 -1.14
N THR A 44 -9.33 3.81 -1.80
CA THR A 44 -10.30 4.72 -2.39
C THR A 44 -11.04 4.07 -3.56
N LEU A 45 -10.32 3.33 -4.41
CA LEU A 45 -10.93 2.61 -5.52
C LEU A 45 -11.93 1.57 -5.01
N ILE A 46 -11.60 0.88 -3.93
CA ILE A 46 -12.51 -0.10 -3.31
C ILE A 46 -13.73 0.60 -2.76
N SER A 47 -13.57 1.69 -2.02
CA SER A 47 -14.69 2.45 -1.44
C SER A 47 -15.64 2.97 -2.50
N LYS A 48 -15.11 3.38 -3.65
CA LYS A 48 -15.90 3.92 -4.74
C LYS A 48 -16.55 2.84 -5.61
N GLY A 49 -16.26 1.56 -5.34
CA GLY A 49 -16.89 0.45 -6.05
C GLY A 49 -16.35 0.18 -7.45
N TYR A 50 -15.10 0.54 -7.70
CA TYR A 50 -14.47 0.21 -8.98
C TYR A 50 -14.37 -1.30 -9.17
N SER A 51 -14.33 -1.75 -10.43
CA SER A 51 -14.20 -3.16 -10.75
C SER A 51 -12.84 -3.68 -10.28
N TRP A 52 -12.77 -4.99 -10.01
CA TRP A 52 -11.51 -5.62 -9.58
C TRP A 52 -10.39 -5.43 -10.60
N ASN A 53 -10.70 -5.44 -11.89
CA ASN A 53 -9.69 -5.24 -12.93
C ASN A 53 -8.96 -3.89 -12.77
N ILE A 54 -9.71 -2.85 -12.47
CA ILE A 54 -9.14 -1.51 -12.25
C ILE A 54 -8.32 -1.50 -10.97
N ILE A 55 -8.86 -2.09 -9.91
CA ILE A 55 -8.18 -2.18 -8.61
C ILE A 55 -6.88 -2.97 -8.75
N GLU A 56 -6.93 -4.11 -9.43
CA GLU A 56 -5.76 -4.97 -9.63
C GLU A 56 -4.66 -4.25 -10.42
N ASN A 57 -5.03 -3.49 -11.44
CA ASN A 57 -4.06 -2.70 -12.19
C ASN A 57 -3.35 -1.67 -11.30
N GLU A 58 -4.09 -1.08 -10.37
CA GLU A 58 -3.49 -0.14 -9.43
C GLU A 58 -2.58 -0.85 -8.41
N ILE A 59 -2.99 -2.03 -7.94
CA ILE A 59 -2.19 -2.86 -7.03
C ILE A 59 -0.83 -3.19 -7.62
N LYS A 60 -0.78 -3.47 -8.91
CA LYS A 60 0.49 -3.81 -9.59
C LYS A 60 1.51 -2.68 -9.57
N LYS A 61 1.07 -1.47 -9.33
CA LYS A 61 1.95 -0.29 -9.23
C LYS A 61 2.53 -0.10 -7.84
N CYS A 62 2.18 -0.98 -6.89
CA CYS A 62 2.49 -0.81 -5.48
C CYS A 62 3.35 -1.93 -4.93
N ASP A 63 4.14 -1.60 -3.91
CA ASP A 63 4.71 -2.58 -2.99
C ASP A 63 3.83 -2.66 -1.76
N ILE A 64 3.83 -3.83 -1.11
CA ILE A 64 3.15 -3.98 0.18
C ILE A 64 4.13 -3.59 1.28
N ARG A 65 3.75 -2.63 2.10
CA ARG A 65 4.53 -2.23 3.27
C ARG A 65 3.61 -2.06 4.46
N CYS A 66 4.09 -2.47 5.64
CA CYS A 66 3.36 -2.19 6.86
C CYS A 66 3.36 -0.68 7.14
N ALA A 67 2.45 -0.22 8.00
CA ALA A 67 2.31 1.21 8.30
C ALA A 67 3.64 1.84 8.75
N ASN A 68 4.42 1.12 9.56
CA ASN A 68 5.70 1.62 10.04
C ASN A 68 6.73 1.76 8.91
N CYS A 69 6.89 0.71 8.10
CA CYS A 69 7.85 0.75 7.00
C CYS A 69 7.45 1.75 5.93
N HIS A 70 6.15 1.87 5.66
CA HIS A 70 5.60 2.85 4.73
C HIS A 70 5.96 4.27 5.20
N ARG A 71 5.74 4.56 6.48
CA ARG A 71 6.08 5.87 7.04
C ARG A 71 7.58 6.13 7.04
N ARG A 72 8.39 5.12 7.34
CA ARG A 72 9.85 5.25 7.28
C ARG A 72 10.32 5.58 5.88
N ARG A 73 9.78 4.91 4.88
CA ARG A 73 10.12 5.19 3.49
C ARG A 73 9.75 6.63 3.10
N THR A 74 8.58 7.09 3.53
CA THR A 74 8.14 8.47 3.30
C THR A 74 9.10 9.46 3.96
N ALA A 75 9.50 9.17 5.20
CA ALA A 75 10.44 10.00 5.94
C ALA A 75 11.79 10.11 5.24
N GLU A 76 12.27 9.00 4.67
CA GLU A 76 13.51 9.00 3.89
C GLU A 76 13.35 9.82 2.61
N GLN A 77 12.24 9.63 1.89
CA GLN A 77 11.94 10.35 0.66
C GLN A 77 11.94 11.87 0.84
N PHE A 78 11.35 12.33 1.94
CA PHE A 78 11.21 13.75 2.25
C PHE A 78 12.24 14.26 3.26
N ASN A 79 13.24 13.43 3.58
CA ASN A 79 14.35 13.81 4.45
C ASN A 79 13.91 14.26 5.84
N TRP A 80 12.88 13.62 6.39
CA TRP A 80 12.38 13.96 7.73
C TRP A 80 13.42 13.71 8.82
N TYR A 81 14.25 12.66 8.63
CA TYR A 81 15.30 12.32 9.62
C TYR A 81 16.33 13.42 9.79
N HIS A 82 16.58 14.19 8.74
CA HIS A 82 17.50 15.32 8.83
C HIS A 82 17.04 16.35 9.86
N ILE A 83 15.72 16.62 9.90
CA ILE A 83 15.13 17.56 10.84
C ILE A 83 15.18 17.00 12.26
N LEU A 84 15.00 15.70 12.43
CA LEU A 84 14.93 15.04 13.73
C LEU A 84 16.30 14.83 14.36
N LYS A 85 17.37 14.91 13.60
CA LYS A 85 18.74 14.63 14.07
C LYS A 85 19.50 15.88 14.51
N LYS A 86 18.83 16.90 14.90
CA LYS A 86 19.48 18.13 15.37
C LYS A 86 20.26 17.96 16.66
#